data_16efa80014881935e85830b4c6df6150
#
_entry.id   16efa80014881935e85830b4c6df6150
#
_cell.length_a   1.000
_cell.length_b   1.000
_cell.length_c   1.000
_cell.angle_alpha   90.00
_cell.angle_beta   90.00
_cell.angle_gamma   90.00
#
_symmetry.space_group_name_H-M   'P 1'
#
loop_
_entity.id
_entity.type
_entity.pdbx_description
1 polymer ?
#
loop_
_entity_poly.entity_id
_entity_poly.type
_entity_poly.pdbx_seq_one_letter_code
_entity_poly.pdbx_strand_id
1 'polypeptide(L)'
;MAAKRCLVLFDLGGVLFGSGAQGFLRSFQSRGISGDFFLKAISQGGVNAPFSRAMVGQIGLTQLISELEEDFKKMATTSETPLPETFSMGQIFQELFAQEVFSIPFLKAALTLKNNGFKIAVLTNNWLDDSPNRLHTGLVLCLLRRYFDQVIESCRVGLQKPDPKIYEYTLKELKAKPEEIIFLDDIGANLVPAKQMGMATILVQSEEAALKELQDLTGVQLLNQEEILPLPCEPENVAHGYVTIKPHTQLHFVEMGSGPVICLCHGFPESWLSWRFQIPALVDAGFRVIALEMKGYGDSTAPPDIKEYSQEEICKGISQATFVGHDWAGATIWSMALFYPERVKAVASLNTPYKPANPKEDIMKRIKANPIFDYQLYFQEPGVAEAELEKDLSRFLKAMVRSAKKEDWIKGASIDFTNVRKRGGLLVGVPEDPPPSSLLPEPVLQYFVQQFRKSGLRGPINWYRNMEANWRWLGSAYDRKIRVPVLMVTAGKDLVLRPEMSKGMEEKIPDLTRGHIEDCGHFTQMERPAALNKILIDWLEKIYKNTSLQTVAKL
;
A
#
# COMPACT_ATOMS: atom_id res chain seq x y z
N MET A 1 -22.34 11.89 31.16
CA MET A 1 -21.18 12.00 30.26
C MET A 1 -21.73 11.82 28.85
N ALA A 2 -21.43 12.72 27.91
CA ALA A 2 -21.81 12.52 26.52
C ALA A 2 -21.14 11.24 26.01
N ALA A 3 -21.87 10.41 25.25
CA ALA A 3 -21.31 9.19 24.68
C ALA A 3 -20.13 9.56 23.78
N LYS A 4 -19.03 8.82 23.91
CA LYS A 4 -17.83 9.05 23.10
C LYS A 4 -18.12 8.53 21.68
N ARG A 5 -18.11 9.41 20.69
CA ARG A 5 -18.20 9.01 19.29
C ARG A 5 -17.01 8.16 18.93
N CYS A 6 -17.25 7.01 18.31
CA CYS A 6 -16.20 6.03 18.00
C CYS A 6 -16.39 5.38 16.63
N LEU A 7 -17.41 5.78 15.85
CA LEU A 7 -17.72 5.24 14.53
C LEU A 7 -18.07 6.36 13.55
N VAL A 8 -17.48 6.28 12.35
CA VAL A 8 -17.83 7.20 11.25
C VAL A 8 -18.42 6.41 10.09
N LEU A 9 -19.62 6.80 9.69
CA LEU A 9 -20.38 6.21 8.60
C LEU A 9 -20.34 7.15 7.40
N PHE A 10 -19.90 6.66 6.26
CA PHE A 10 -19.77 7.44 5.04
C PHE A 10 -20.80 6.99 4.01
N ASP A 11 -21.41 7.92 3.28
CA ASP A 11 -22.00 7.57 2.00
C ASP A 11 -20.91 7.29 0.96
N LEU A 12 -21.29 6.63 -0.12
CA LEU A 12 -20.37 6.35 -1.24
C LEU A 12 -20.46 7.45 -2.30
N GLY A 13 -21.60 7.57 -2.96
CA GLY A 13 -21.80 8.51 -4.06
C GLY A 13 -21.78 9.96 -3.59
N GLY A 14 -20.93 10.81 -4.17
CA GLY A 14 -20.83 12.23 -3.77
C GLY A 14 -20.07 12.48 -2.46
N VAL A 15 -19.60 11.43 -1.78
CA VAL A 15 -18.73 11.52 -0.59
C VAL A 15 -17.42 10.81 -0.86
N LEU A 16 -17.41 9.48 -0.84
CA LEU A 16 -16.18 8.71 -1.07
C LEU A 16 -15.83 8.52 -2.54
N PHE A 17 -16.83 8.50 -3.42
CA PHE A 17 -16.66 8.13 -4.82
C PHE A 17 -17.56 8.94 -5.74
N GLY A 18 -16.98 9.52 -6.78
CA GLY A 18 -17.68 10.22 -7.82
C GLY A 18 -18.39 11.50 -7.37
N SER A 19 -19.24 12.00 -8.24
CA SER A 19 -20.00 13.24 -8.02
C SER A 19 -21.46 13.01 -7.59
N GLY A 20 -21.81 11.78 -7.24
CA GLY A 20 -23.13 11.43 -6.73
C GLY A 20 -24.28 11.86 -7.65
N ALA A 21 -25.41 12.26 -7.05
CA ALA A 21 -26.59 12.75 -7.78
C ALA A 21 -26.30 13.97 -8.68
N GLN A 22 -25.33 14.81 -8.29
CA GLN A 22 -24.91 16.00 -9.06
C GLN A 22 -24.24 15.62 -10.38
N GLY A 23 -23.50 14.51 -10.42
CA GLY A 23 -22.89 13.99 -11.65
C GLY A 23 -23.91 13.59 -12.68
N PHE A 24 -24.96 12.89 -12.24
CA PHE A 24 -26.10 12.55 -13.11
C PHE A 24 -26.75 13.82 -13.66
N LEU A 25 -27.12 14.76 -12.80
CA LEU A 25 -27.74 16.02 -13.23
C LEU A 25 -26.89 16.76 -14.27
N ARG A 26 -25.60 16.92 -14.05
CA ARG A 26 -24.69 17.56 -15.01
C ARG A 26 -24.61 16.81 -16.33
N SER A 27 -24.56 15.48 -16.30
CA SER A 27 -24.54 14.66 -17.50
C SER A 27 -25.79 14.82 -18.36
N PHE A 28 -26.97 14.94 -17.77
CA PHE A 28 -28.22 15.23 -18.47
C PHE A 28 -28.27 16.66 -19.00
N GLN A 29 -27.89 17.64 -18.17
CA GLN A 29 -27.85 19.05 -18.57
C GLN A 29 -26.90 19.30 -19.76
N SER A 30 -25.75 18.65 -19.80
CA SER A 30 -24.81 18.76 -20.92
C SER A 30 -25.37 18.25 -22.25
N ARG A 31 -26.43 17.44 -22.20
CA ARG A 31 -27.19 16.92 -23.37
C ARG A 31 -28.47 17.71 -23.65
N GLY A 32 -28.65 18.86 -23.00
CA GLY A 32 -29.83 19.73 -23.16
C GLY A 32 -31.09 19.22 -22.46
N ILE A 33 -30.96 18.24 -21.56
CA ILE A 33 -32.09 17.72 -20.78
C ILE A 33 -32.11 18.46 -19.41
N SER A 34 -33.25 19.09 -19.09
CA SER A 34 -33.37 19.85 -17.84
C SER A 34 -33.33 18.96 -16.62
N GLY A 35 -32.76 19.49 -15.51
CA GLY A 35 -32.74 18.77 -14.23
C GLY A 35 -34.13 18.40 -13.72
N ASP A 36 -35.14 19.25 -13.93
CA ASP A 36 -36.53 18.97 -13.53
C ASP A 36 -37.12 17.80 -14.32
N PHE A 37 -36.80 17.71 -15.61
CA PHE A 37 -37.21 16.58 -16.44
C PHE A 37 -36.60 15.29 -15.92
N PHE A 38 -35.29 15.31 -15.63
CA PHE A 38 -34.59 14.16 -15.05
C PHE A 38 -35.22 13.73 -13.72
N LEU A 39 -35.40 14.65 -12.76
CA LEU A 39 -35.96 14.34 -11.45
C LEU A 39 -37.39 13.78 -11.53
N LYS A 40 -38.21 14.31 -12.42
CA LYS A 40 -39.56 13.76 -12.68
C LYS A 40 -39.48 12.33 -13.22
N ALA A 41 -38.59 12.08 -14.20
CA ALA A 41 -38.46 10.76 -14.83
C ALA A 41 -38.03 9.69 -13.83
N ILE A 42 -37.03 9.95 -12.98
CA ILE A 42 -36.55 8.96 -12.00
C ILE A 42 -37.51 8.74 -10.83
N SER A 43 -38.38 9.74 -10.51
CA SER A 43 -39.34 9.67 -9.40
C SER A 43 -40.74 9.21 -9.80
N GLN A 44 -41.01 9.15 -11.10
CA GLN A 44 -42.30 8.73 -11.61
C GLN A 44 -42.55 7.25 -11.28
N GLY A 45 -43.64 6.98 -10.53
CA GLY A 45 -43.97 5.65 -10.03
C GLY A 45 -43.64 5.42 -8.55
N GLY A 46 -42.97 6.37 -7.88
CA GLY A 46 -42.68 6.30 -6.45
C GLY A 46 -41.84 5.05 -6.10
N VAL A 47 -42.32 4.23 -5.19
CA VAL A 47 -41.63 2.98 -4.77
C VAL A 47 -41.53 1.93 -5.88
N ASN A 48 -42.39 2.03 -6.90
CA ASN A 48 -42.35 1.13 -8.06
C ASN A 48 -41.52 1.68 -9.21
N ALA A 49 -40.92 2.87 -9.07
CA ALA A 49 -40.02 3.43 -10.08
C ALA A 49 -38.82 2.51 -10.30
N PRO A 50 -38.31 2.37 -11.54
CA PRO A 50 -37.17 1.51 -11.83
C PRO A 50 -35.97 1.80 -10.92
N PHE A 51 -35.70 3.06 -10.66
CA PHE A 51 -34.60 3.47 -9.79
C PHE A 51 -34.80 2.98 -8.35
N SER A 52 -35.99 3.18 -7.77
CA SER A 52 -36.28 2.69 -6.40
C SER A 52 -36.18 1.17 -6.29
N ARG A 53 -36.67 0.44 -7.30
CA ARG A 53 -36.61 -1.03 -7.35
C ARG A 53 -35.16 -1.53 -7.44
N ALA A 54 -34.31 -0.85 -8.20
CA ALA A 54 -32.89 -1.18 -8.27
C ALA A 54 -32.16 -0.95 -6.96
N MET A 55 -32.44 0.18 -6.26
CA MET A 55 -31.85 0.50 -4.97
C MET A 55 -32.19 -0.51 -3.86
N VAL A 56 -33.30 -1.23 -3.97
CA VAL A 56 -33.66 -2.31 -3.03
C VAL A 56 -33.40 -3.72 -3.61
N GLY A 57 -32.68 -3.81 -4.73
CA GLY A 57 -32.22 -5.07 -5.30
C GLY A 57 -33.29 -5.92 -6.00
N GLN A 58 -34.45 -5.33 -6.33
CA GLN A 58 -35.52 -6.05 -7.04
C GLN A 58 -35.21 -6.23 -8.53
N ILE A 59 -34.42 -5.32 -9.11
CA ILE A 59 -33.93 -5.39 -10.49
C ILE A 59 -32.43 -5.10 -10.52
N GLY A 60 -31.72 -5.68 -11.50
CA GLY A 60 -30.30 -5.38 -11.76
C GLY A 60 -30.08 -4.12 -12.57
N LEU A 61 -28.82 -3.71 -12.72
CA LEU A 61 -28.40 -2.52 -13.46
C LEU A 61 -28.85 -2.58 -14.93
N THR A 62 -28.73 -3.75 -15.57
CA THR A 62 -29.12 -3.93 -16.98
C THR A 62 -30.60 -3.64 -17.20
N GLN A 63 -31.45 -4.15 -16.34
CA GLN A 63 -32.91 -3.90 -16.40
C GLN A 63 -33.22 -2.44 -16.03
N LEU A 64 -32.56 -1.88 -15.02
CA LEU A 64 -32.70 -0.46 -14.63
C LEU A 64 -32.45 0.47 -15.82
N ILE A 65 -31.33 0.27 -16.53
CA ILE A 65 -30.95 1.09 -17.69
C ILE A 65 -32.04 0.99 -18.79
N SER A 66 -32.54 -0.21 -19.08
CA SER A 66 -33.57 -0.43 -20.09
C SER A 66 -34.90 0.25 -19.73
N GLU A 67 -35.39 0.04 -18.53
CA GLU A 67 -36.66 0.63 -18.06
C GLU A 67 -36.58 2.17 -17.95
N LEU A 68 -35.46 2.71 -17.47
CA LEU A 68 -35.26 4.17 -17.46
C LEU A 68 -35.25 4.77 -18.85
N GLU A 69 -34.60 4.10 -19.84
CA GLU A 69 -34.58 4.59 -21.21
C GLU A 69 -35.99 4.63 -21.79
N GLU A 70 -36.82 3.61 -21.55
CA GLU A 70 -38.24 3.59 -21.97
C GLU A 70 -39.05 4.70 -21.27
N ASP A 71 -38.91 4.89 -19.99
CA ASP A 71 -39.63 5.91 -19.23
C ASP A 71 -39.27 7.32 -19.69
N PHE A 72 -37.99 7.59 -19.94
CA PHE A 72 -37.55 8.87 -20.52
C PHE A 72 -38.13 9.12 -21.89
N LYS A 73 -38.16 8.12 -22.81
CA LYS A 73 -38.75 8.24 -24.12
C LYS A 73 -40.27 8.48 -24.07
N LYS A 74 -40.99 7.77 -23.21
CA LYS A 74 -42.43 7.97 -22.98
C LYS A 74 -42.72 9.37 -22.46
N MET A 75 -41.96 9.82 -21.42
CA MET A 75 -42.15 11.13 -20.85
C MET A 75 -41.83 12.26 -21.84
N ALA A 76 -40.78 12.10 -22.65
CA ALA A 76 -40.41 13.05 -23.69
C ALA A 76 -41.53 13.23 -24.73
N THR A 77 -42.17 12.13 -25.13
CA THR A 77 -43.32 12.16 -26.07
C THR A 77 -44.53 12.86 -25.42
N THR A 78 -44.78 12.60 -24.15
CA THR A 78 -45.96 13.16 -23.44
C THR A 78 -45.80 14.63 -23.09
N SER A 79 -44.56 15.09 -22.80
CA SER A 79 -44.26 16.46 -22.41
C SER A 79 -43.80 17.36 -23.54
N GLU A 80 -43.84 16.88 -24.79
CA GLU A 80 -43.32 17.57 -25.97
C GLU A 80 -41.86 18.08 -25.81
N THR A 81 -41.09 17.40 -24.98
CA THR A 81 -39.68 17.74 -24.72
C THR A 81 -38.79 16.84 -25.55
N PRO A 82 -38.12 17.34 -26.58
CA PRO A 82 -37.34 16.48 -27.48
C PRO A 82 -36.10 15.93 -26.74
N LEU A 83 -35.90 14.61 -26.84
CA LEU A 83 -34.61 13.99 -26.47
C LEU A 83 -33.64 14.05 -27.67
N PRO A 84 -32.34 14.12 -27.45
CA PRO A 84 -31.34 14.00 -28.52
C PRO A 84 -31.54 12.71 -29.33
N GLU A 85 -31.31 12.75 -30.66
CA GLU A 85 -31.42 11.55 -31.52
C GLU A 85 -30.54 10.39 -31.08
N THR A 86 -29.40 10.73 -30.45
CA THR A 86 -28.41 9.76 -29.93
C THR A 86 -28.62 9.45 -28.46
N PHE A 87 -29.83 9.72 -27.90
CA PHE A 87 -30.08 9.47 -26.48
C PHE A 87 -29.98 7.98 -26.15
N SER A 88 -29.07 7.64 -25.26
CA SER A 88 -28.89 6.29 -24.71
C SER A 88 -28.55 6.36 -23.22
N MET A 89 -29.39 5.77 -22.41
CA MET A 89 -29.19 5.68 -20.95
C MET A 89 -27.95 4.85 -20.66
N GLY A 90 -27.69 3.79 -21.44
CA GLY A 90 -26.49 2.95 -21.29
C GLY A 90 -25.19 3.73 -21.49
N GLN A 91 -25.12 4.62 -22.49
CA GLN A 91 -23.95 5.47 -22.71
C GLN A 91 -23.78 6.48 -21.57
N ILE A 92 -24.85 7.05 -21.05
CA ILE A 92 -24.78 8.00 -19.93
C ILE A 92 -24.18 7.34 -18.69
N PHE A 93 -24.65 6.12 -18.35
CA PHE A 93 -24.08 5.36 -17.23
C PHE A 93 -22.62 5.01 -17.47
N GLN A 94 -22.26 4.56 -18.68
CA GLN A 94 -20.89 4.20 -19.01
C GLN A 94 -19.92 5.40 -18.91
N GLU A 95 -20.33 6.56 -19.41
CA GLU A 95 -19.51 7.79 -19.34
C GLU A 95 -19.36 8.30 -17.90
N LEU A 96 -20.44 8.25 -17.12
CA LEU A 96 -20.39 8.61 -15.70
C LEU A 96 -19.38 7.73 -14.95
N PHE A 97 -19.48 6.41 -15.10
CA PHE A 97 -18.57 5.49 -14.42
C PHE A 97 -17.12 5.62 -14.90
N ALA A 98 -16.90 5.97 -16.16
CA ALA A 98 -15.54 6.17 -16.67
C ALA A 98 -14.83 7.43 -16.12
N GLN A 99 -15.61 8.41 -15.64
CA GLN A 99 -15.09 9.68 -15.12
C GLN A 99 -15.04 9.72 -13.58
N GLU A 100 -15.70 8.79 -12.90
CA GLU A 100 -15.77 8.78 -11.45
C GLU A 100 -14.47 8.27 -10.82
N VAL A 101 -13.99 8.99 -9.81
CA VAL A 101 -12.79 8.67 -9.05
C VAL A 101 -13.08 8.77 -7.55
N PHE A 102 -12.27 8.09 -6.75
CA PHE A 102 -12.34 8.25 -5.29
C PHE A 102 -11.92 9.64 -4.85
N SER A 103 -12.63 10.19 -3.88
CA SER A 103 -12.17 11.35 -3.14
C SER A 103 -10.98 10.97 -2.27
N ILE A 104 -9.80 11.36 -2.70
CA ILE A 104 -8.57 11.12 -1.93
C ILE A 104 -8.62 11.76 -0.55
N PRO A 105 -9.12 13.02 -0.35
CA PRO A 105 -9.24 13.62 0.97
C PRO A 105 -10.13 12.82 1.93
N PHE A 106 -11.30 12.37 1.50
CA PHE A 106 -12.18 11.55 2.36
C PHE A 106 -11.63 10.15 2.65
N LEU A 107 -10.99 9.49 1.68
CA LEU A 107 -10.32 8.23 1.94
C LEU A 107 -9.18 8.39 2.95
N LYS A 108 -8.39 9.44 2.78
CA LYS A 108 -7.34 9.80 3.75
C LYS A 108 -7.91 10.01 5.14
N ALA A 109 -8.97 10.80 5.26
CA ALA A 109 -9.64 11.04 6.54
C ALA A 109 -10.17 9.75 7.18
N ALA A 110 -10.82 8.88 6.41
CA ALA A 110 -11.30 7.59 6.88
C ALA A 110 -10.16 6.72 7.44
N LEU A 111 -9.04 6.61 6.72
CA LEU A 111 -7.86 5.86 7.17
C LEU A 111 -7.21 6.46 8.42
N THR A 112 -7.12 7.79 8.48
CA THR A 112 -6.63 8.49 9.68
C THR A 112 -7.49 8.20 10.90
N LEU A 113 -8.80 8.24 10.74
CA LEU A 113 -9.75 7.92 11.81
C LEU A 113 -9.58 6.47 12.27
N LYS A 114 -9.45 5.52 11.33
CA LYS A 114 -9.20 4.11 11.65
C LYS A 114 -7.92 3.94 12.47
N ASN A 115 -6.83 4.58 12.05
CA ASN A 115 -5.55 4.56 12.76
C ASN A 115 -5.62 5.24 14.16
N ASN A 116 -6.62 6.10 14.39
CA ASN A 116 -6.91 6.70 15.69
C ASN A 116 -7.99 5.94 16.50
N GLY A 117 -8.29 4.70 16.11
CA GLY A 117 -9.18 3.81 16.85
C GLY A 117 -10.67 3.99 16.59
N PHE A 118 -11.06 4.76 15.57
CA PHE A 118 -12.46 4.82 15.11
C PHE A 118 -12.76 3.62 14.22
N LYS A 119 -13.97 3.09 14.34
CA LYS A 119 -14.54 2.23 13.31
C LYS A 119 -14.97 3.07 12.12
N ILE A 120 -14.77 2.59 10.91
CA ILE A 120 -15.22 3.26 9.67
C ILE A 120 -16.10 2.32 8.87
N ALA A 121 -17.26 2.79 8.42
CA ALA A 121 -18.20 2.00 7.64
C ALA A 121 -18.81 2.82 6.49
N VAL A 122 -19.37 2.12 5.51
CA VAL A 122 -20.08 2.72 4.37
C VAL A 122 -21.55 2.32 4.41
N LEU A 123 -22.44 3.29 4.17
CA LEU A 123 -23.88 3.07 3.96
C LEU A 123 -24.29 3.73 2.65
N THR A 124 -24.54 2.93 1.63
CA THR A 124 -24.84 3.43 0.28
C THR A 124 -26.15 2.92 -0.29
N ASN A 125 -26.87 3.81 -1.00
CA ASN A 125 -27.90 3.41 -1.93
C ASN A 125 -27.21 2.98 -3.22
N ASN A 126 -27.32 1.71 -3.57
CA ASN A 126 -26.61 1.09 -4.66
C ASN A 126 -27.50 0.04 -5.35
N TRP A 127 -27.10 -0.42 -6.52
CA TRP A 127 -27.79 -1.44 -7.32
C TRP A 127 -26.94 -2.69 -7.50
N LEU A 128 -27.58 -3.78 -7.91
CA LEU A 128 -26.90 -5.01 -8.31
C LEU A 128 -26.34 -4.85 -9.73
N ASP A 129 -25.03 -4.89 -9.87
CA ASP A 129 -24.36 -4.82 -11.18
C ASP A 129 -24.33 -6.22 -11.81
N ASP A 130 -25.27 -6.46 -12.72
CA ASP A 130 -25.38 -7.66 -13.55
C ASP A 130 -24.86 -7.45 -14.98
N SER A 131 -24.18 -6.33 -15.23
CA SER A 131 -23.57 -6.02 -16.53
C SER A 131 -22.38 -6.95 -16.83
N PRO A 132 -22.09 -7.22 -18.14
CA PRO A 132 -20.95 -8.06 -18.53
C PRO A 132 -19.60 -7.56 -18.01
N ASN A 133 -19.48 -6.25 -17.84
CA ASN A 133 -18.24 -5.57 -17.48
C ASN A 133 -18.10 -5.28 -15.98
N ARG A 134 -18.72 -5.98 -15.10
CA ARG A 134 -18.74 -5.84 -13.61
C ARG A 134 -17.52 -5.16 -12.95
N LEU A 135 -16.59 -4.71 -13.77
CA LEU A 135 -15.30 -4.15 -13.38
C LEU A 135 -15.41 -2.93 -12.47
N HIS A 136 -16.39 -2.06 -12.72
CA HIS A 136 -16.47 -0.79 -12.01
C HIS A 136 -16.98 -0.97 -10.59
N THR A 137 -18.18 -1.52 -10.44
CA THR A 137 -18.79 -1.73 -9.12
C THR A 137 -18.04 -2.79 -8.33
N GLY A 138 -17.56 -3.86 -8.95
CA GLY A 138 -16.75 -4.89 -8.31
C GLY A 138 -15.44 -4.37 -7.76
N LEU A 139 -14.70 -3.57 -8.52
CA LEU A 139 -13.44 -2.97 -8.06
C LEU A 139 -13.66 -1.99 -6.90
N VAL A 140 -14.66 -1.09 -7.02
CA VAL A 140 -14.97 -0.10 -5.98
C VAL A 140 -15.36 -0.79 -4.68
N LEU A 141 -16.28 -1.76 -4.73
CA LEU A 141 -16.75 -2.46 -3.53
C LEU A 141 -15.68 -3.37 -2.91
N CYS A 142 -14.85 -4.03 -3.73
CA CYS A 142 -13.72 -4.81 -3.22
C CYS A 142 -12.72 -3.93 -2.49
N LEU A 143 -12.40 -2.76 -3.05
CA LEU A 143 -11.50 -1.80 -2.42
C LEU A 143 -12.08 -1.26 -1.11
N LEU A 144 -13.37 -0.88 -1.10
CA LEU A 144 -14.03 -0.43 0.12
C LEU A 144 -14.05 -1.51 1.22
N ARG A 145 -14.38 -2.75 0.88
CA ARG A 145 -14.43 -3.87 1.85
C ARG A 145 -13.07 -4.22 2.42
N ARG A 146 -12.00 -3.82 1.77
CA ARG A 146 -10.64 -3.97 2.28
C ARG A 146 -10.29 -2.92 3.33
N TYR A 147 -10.75 -1.69 3.14
CA TYR A 147 -10.38 -0.57 4.00
C TYR A 147 -11.39 -0.30 5.12
N PHE A 148 -12.68 -0.49 4.84
CA PHE A 148 -13.77 -0.22 5.78
C PHE A 148 -14.15 -1.48 6.56
N ASP A 149 -14.49 -1.29 7.83
CA ASP A 149 -14.89 -2.41 8.71
C ASP A 149 -16.21 -3.04 8.26
N GLN A 150 -17.08 -2.25 7.62
CA GLN A 150 -18.33 -2.73 7.03
C GLN A 150 -18.75 -1.89 5.83
N VAL A 151 -19.34 -2.53 4.82
CA VAL A 151 -19.97 -1.88 3.66
C VAL A 151 -21.41 -2.38 3.57
N ILE A 152 -22.38 -1.48 3.81
CA ILE A 152 -23.82 -1.77 3.79
C ILE A 152 -24.40 -1.20 2.50
N GLU A 153 -24.86 -2.10 1.63
CA GLU A 153 -25.44 -1.79 0.34
C GLU A 153 -26.96 -1.98 0.38
N SER A 154 -27.72 -0.95 0.05
CA SER A 154 -29.19 -0.96 0.06
C SER A 154 -29.78 -2.10 -0.75
N CYS A 155 -29.25 -2.37 -1.94
CA CYS A 155 -29.71 -3.43 -2.83
C CYS A 155 -29.53 -4.85 -2.27
N ARG A 156 -28.61 -5.04 -1.33
CA ARG A 156 -28.40 -6.34 -0.66
C ARG A 156 -29.23 -6.51 0.59
N VAL A 157 -29.61 -5.38 1.22
CA VAL A 157 -30.43 -5.36 2.43
C VAL A 157 -31.92 -5.33 2.10
N GLY A 158 -32.28 -4.84 0.91
CA GLY A 158 -33.69 -4.63 0.52
C GLY A 158 -34.32 -3.38 1.14
N LEU A 159 -33.49 -2.47 1.66
CA LEU A 159 -33.88 -1.20 2.28
C LEU A 159 -33.01 -0.09 1.71
N GLN A 160 -33.54 1.14 1.63
CA GLN A 160 -32.78 2.28 1.11
C GLN A 160 -32.93 3.54 1.96
N LYS A 161 -31.94 4.41 1.96
CA LYS A 161 -32.05 5.76 2.51
C LYS A 161 -33.09 6.55 1.69
N PRO A 162 -33.96 7.38 2.29
CA PRO A 162 -34.01 7.77 3.69
C PRO A 162 -35.02 6.96 4.57
N ASP A 163 -35.38 5.72 4.21
CA ASP A 163 -36.24 4.89 5.07
C ASP A 163 -35.58 4.68 6.46
N PRO A 164 -36.25 5.00 7.58
CA PRO A 164 -35.70 4.76 8.92
C PRO A 164 -35.20 3.34 9.17
N LYS A 165 -35.79 2.34 8.54
CA LYS A 165 -35.44 0.92 8.72
C LYS A 165 -33.99 0.59 8.30
N ILE A 166 -33.44 1.30 7.31
CA ILE A 166 -32.05 1.04 6.90
C ILE A 166 -31.07 1.51 7.98
N TYR A 167 -31.38 2.59 8.69
CA TYR A 167 -30.55 3.08 9.81
C TYR A 167 -30.67 2.15 11.02
N GLU A 168 -31.88 1.65 11.35
CA GLU A 168 -32.05 0.62 12.38
C GLU A 168 -31.27 -0.65 12.08
N TYR A 169 -31.33 -1.10 10.81
CA TYR A 169 -30.51 -2.23 10.32
C TYR A 169 -29.02 -1.94 10.49
N THR A 170 -28.57 -0.76 10.06
CA THR A 170 -27.16 -0.33 10.14
C THR A 170 -26.67 -0.32 11.58
N LEU A 171 -27.43 0.23 12.52
CA LEU A 171 -27.08 0.23 13.95
C LEU A 171 -26.91 -1.18 14.51
N LYS A 172 -27.81 -2.10 14.12
CA LYS A 172 -27.75 -3.50 14.54
C LYS A 172 -26.51 -4.19 14.00
N GLU A 173 -26.20 -4.03 12.70
CA GLU A 173 -25.03 -4.64 12.06
C GLU A 173 -23.71 -4.12 12.62
N LEU A 174 -23.62 -2.80 12.84
CA LEU A 174 -22.43 -2.17 13.41
C LEU A 174 -22.29 -2.37 14.92
N LYS A 175 -23.33 -2.91 15.58
CA LYS A 175 -23.42 -3.07 17.04
C LYS A 175 -23.11 -1.76 17.77
N ALA A 176 -23.67 -0.66 17.27
CA ALA A 176 -23.41 0.69 17.75
C ALA A 176 -24.71 1.40 18.14
N LYS A 177 -24.61 2.35 19.06
CA LYS A 177 -25.71 3.25 19.43
C LYS A 177 -25.68 4.50 18.54
N PRO A 178 -26.81 5.13 18.25
CA PRO A 178 -26.87 6.33 17.40
C PRO A 178 -25.90 7.43 17.83
N GLU A 179 -25.81 7.71 19.13
CA GLU A 179 -24.96 8.75 19.70
C GLU A 179 -23.43 8.49 19.52
N GLU A 180 -23.05 7.28 19.15
CA GLU A 180 -21.65 6.88 18.89
C GLU A 180 -21.25 7.14 17.43
N ILE A 181 -22.21 7.45 16.54
CA ILE A 181 -22.02 7.55 15.10
C ILE A 181 -21.98 8.99 14.61
N ILE A 182 -21.06 9.26 13.67
CA ILE A 182 -21.06 10.43 12.81
C ILE A 182 -21.38 9.94 11.39
N PHE A 183 -22.42 10.46 10.76
CA PHE A 183 -22.82 10.07 9.41
C PHE A 183 -22.63 11.22 8.41
N LEU A 184 -21.92 10.95 7.31
CA LEU A 184 -21.67 11.88 6.20
C LEU A 184 -22.46 11.45 4.97
N ASP A 185 -23.20 12.38 4.35
CA ASP A 185 -23.97 12.15 3.13
C ASP A 185 -24.12 13.47 2.36
N ASP A 186 -24.13 13.44 1.01
CA ASP A 186 -24.31 14.62 0.16
C ASP A 186 -25.77 14.99 -0.04
N ILE A 187 -26.70 14.09 0.31
CA ILE A 187 -28.16 14.28 0.19
C ILE A 187 -28.76 14.56 1.56
N GLY A 188 -29.15 15.81 1.79
CA GLY A 188 -29.72 16.25 3.09
C GLY A 188 -30.91 15.43 3.57
N ALA A 189 -31.77 14.93 2.66
CA ALA A 189 -32.90 14.08 3.00
C ALA A 189 -32.47 12.77 3.71
N ASN A 190 -31.29 12.22 3.36
CA ASN A 190 -30.75 11.02 3.98
C ASN A 190 -30.28 11.27 5.42
N LEU A 191 -29.91 12.50 5.75
CA LEU A 191 -29.41 12.85 7.08
C LEU A 191 -30.56 13.07 8.12
N VAL A 192 -31.76 13.35 7.65
CA VAL A 192 -32.91 13.67 8.56
C VAL A 192 -33.23 12.50 9.49
N PRO A 193 -33.47 11.26 9.02
CA PRO A 193 -33.80 10.14 9.92
C PRO A 193 -32.62 9.81 10.85
N ALA A 194 -31.39 9.86 10.37
CA ALA A 194 -30.18 9.60 11.17
C ALA A 194 -30.06 10.58 12.33
N LYS A 195 -30.29 11.88 12.06
CA LYS A 195 -30.31 12.95 13.09
C LYS A 195 -31.44 12.76 14.11
N GLN A 196 -32.64 12.38 13.64
CA GLN A 196 -33.77 12.10 14.53
C GLN A 196 -33.50 10.91 15.46
N MET A 197 -32.73 9.94 15.04
CA MET A 197 -32.30 8.81 15.88
C MET A 197 -31.20 9.18 16.88
N GLY A 198 -30.55 10.34 16.74
CA GLY A 198 -29.47 10.79 17.64
C GLY A 198 -28.06 10.69 17.10
N MET A 199 -27.86 10.36 15.82
CA MET A 199 -26.54 10.41 15.17
C MET A 199 -26.10 11.87 14.98
N ALA A 200 -24.79 12.12 15.04
CA ALA A 200 -24.25 13.34 14.49
C ALA A 200 -24.23 13.23 12.95
N THR A 201 -24.57 14.30 12.24
CA THR A 201 -24.69 14.28 10.78
C THR A 201 -23.93 15.41 10.15
N ILE A 202 -23.22 15.14 9.04
CA ILE A 202 -22.48 16.13 8.25
C ILE A 202 -23.04 16.11 6.83
N LEU A 203 -23.54 17.26 6.36
CA LEU A 203 -23.95 17.43 4.96
C LEU A 203 -22.73 17.79 4.12
N VAL A 204 -22.36 16.91 3.20
CA VAL A 204 -21.19 17.09 2.35
C VAL A 204 -21.54 17.99 1.16
N GLN A 205 -21.31 19.29 1.29
CA GLN A 205 -21.42 20.27 0.21
C GLN A 205 -20.06 20.64 -0.39
N SER A 206 -19.00 20.59 0.43
CA SER A 206 -17.61 20.67 -0.01
C SER A 206 -16.73 19.77 0.85
N GLU A 207 -15.70 19.20 0.27
CA GLU A 207 -14.73 18.34 0.97
C GLU A 207 -14.12 19.04 2.17
N GLU A 208 -13.61 20.27 1.98
CA GLU A 208 -12.89 21.01 3.03
C GLU A 208 -13.77 21.31 4.23
N ALA A 209 -15.02 21.80 4.00
CA ALA A 209 -15.95 22.11 5.09
C ALA A 209 -16.37 20.85 5.85
N ALA A 210 -16.68 19.76 5.15
CA ALA A 210 -17.08 18.50 5.76
C ALA A 210 -15.93 17.85 6.56
N LEU A 211 -14.70 17.89 6.05
CA LEU A 211 -13.52 17.39 6.76
C LEU A 211 -13.21 18.22 7.99
N LYS A 212 -13.41 19.55 7.94
CA LYS A 212 -13.27 20.41 9.12
C LYS A 212 -14.29 20.06 10.20
N GLU A 213 -15.57 19.92 9.83
CA GLU A 213 -16.60 19.53 10.78
C GLU A 213 -16.35 18.13 11.37
N LEU A 214 -15.89 17.19 10.55
CA LEU A 214 -15.50 15.85 10.98
C LEU A 214 -14.32 15.88 11.96
N GLN A 215 -13.32 16.72 11.70
CA GLN A 215 -12.21 16.96 12.62
C GLN A 215 -12.68 17.52 13.96
N ASP A 216 -13.57 18.52 13.94
CA ASP A 216 -14.11 19.12 15.16
C ASP A 216 -14.93 18.12 15.98
N LEU A 217 -15.69 17.23 15.33
CA LEU A 217 -16.50 16.19 15.98
C LEU A 217 -15.68 15.02 16.55
N THR A 218 -14.56 14.69 15.93
CA THR A 218 -13.72 13.52 16.31
C THR A 218 -12.54 13.91 17.18
N GLY A 219 -12.10 15.18 17.12
CA GLY A 219 -10.85 15.64 17.73
C GLY A 219 -9.59 15.13 17.05
N VAL A 220 -9.73 14.49 15.87
CA VAL A 220 -8.61 13.97 15.09
C VAL A 220 -8.23 14.98 14.01
N GLN A 221 -6.94 15.31 13.88
CA GLN A 221 -6.46 16.19 12.82
C GLN A 221 -6.61 15.52 11.46
N LEU A 222 -7.46 16.08 10.59
CA LEU A 222 -7.79 15.53 9.26
C LEU A 222 -7.33 16.44 8.12
N LEU A 223 -7.17 17.73 8.39
CA LEU A 223 -6.69 18.73 7.44
C LEU A 223 -5.20 19.00 7.66
N ASN A 224 -4.47 19.29 6.60
CA ASN A 224 -3.02 19.62 6.64
C ASN A 224 -2.11 18.51 7.17
N GLN A 225 -2.43 17.25 6.95
CA GLN A 225 -1.54 16.13 7.28
C GLN A 225 -0.46 15.98 6.20
N GLU A 226 0.79 16.04 6.61
CA GLU A 226 1.94 15.91 5.71
C GLU A 226 2.01 14.53 5.06
N GLU A 227 1.65 13.45 5.75
CA GLU A 227 1.64 12.10 5.19
C GLU A 227 0.78 11.15 6.03
N ILE A 228 -0.23 10.52 5.42
CA ILE A 228 -1.00 9.46 6.07
C ILE A 228 -0.36 8.12 5.77
N LEU A 229 -0.10 7.33 6.79
CA LEU A 229 0.37 5.96 6.59
C LEU A 229 -0.68 5.17 5.80
N PRO A 230 -0.31 4.54 4.67
CA PRO A 230 -1.17 3.59 3.98
C PRO A 230 -1.59 2.46 4.93
N LEU A 231 -2.73 1.81 4.66
CA LEU A 231 -3.10 0.63 5.44
C LEU A 231 -2.09 -0.50 5.19
N PRO A 232 -1.54 -1.10 6.26
CA PRO A 232 -0.71 -2.28 6.13
C PRO A 232 -1.54 -3.52 5.82
N CYS A 233 -0.93 -4.53 5.21
CA CYS A 233 -1.48 -5.89 5.29
C CYS A 233 -1.01 -6.55 6.58
N GLU A 234 -1.88 -7.41 7.12
CA GLU A 234 -1.57 -8.25 8.27
C GLU A 234 -1.17 -9.66 7.79
N PRO A 235 -0.39 -10.42 8.59
CA PRO A 235 0.03 -11.76 8.19
C PRO A 235 -1.12 -12.71 7.80
N GLU A 236 -2.28 -12.57 8.44
CA GLU A 236 -3.46 -13.39 8.20
C GLU A 236 -4.19 -13.03 6.89
N ASN A 237 -3.89 -11.88 6.31
CA ASN A 237 -4.58 -11.34 5.14
C ASN A 237 -3.81 -11.54 3.82
N VAL A 238 -2.71 -12.29 3.83
CA VAL A 238 -1.89 -12.63 2.67
C VAL A 238 -1.78 -14.15 2.50
N ALA A 239 -1.59 -14.62 1.28
CA ALA A 239 -1.33 -16.03 1.05
C ALA A 239 0.14 -16.35 1.36
N HIS A 240 0.38 -17.38 2.17
CA HIS A 240 1.71 -17.87 2.48
C HIS A 240 2.07 -19.07 1.61
N GLY A 241 3.29 -19.10 1.09
CA GLY A 241 3.79 -20.18 0.25
C GLY A 241 5.27 -20.47 0.46
N TYR A 242 5.73 -21.59 -0.11
CA TYR A 242 7.13 -22.00 -0.09
C TYR A 242 7.59 -22.38 -1.49
N VAL A 243 8.79 -21.98 -1.84
CA VAL A 243 9.44 -22.37 -3.10
C VAL A 243 10.76 -23.08 -2.79
N THR A 244 10.93 -24.28 -3.36
CA THR A 244 12.20 -25.00 -3.28
C THR A 244 13.16 -24.47 -4.34
N ILE A 245 14.27 -23.85 -3.91
CA ILE A 245 15.27 -23.27 -4.81
C ILE A 245 16.42 -24.23 -5.13
N LYS A 246 16.68 -25.20 -4.24
CA LYS A 246 17.59 -26.32 -4.42
C LYS A 246 17.26 -27.41 -3.38
N PRO A 247 17.80 -28.66 -3.51
CA PRO A 247 17.59 -29.69 -2.52
C PRO A 247 17.81 -29.20 -1.09
N HIS A 248 16.86 -29.43 -0.21
CA HIS A 248 16.87 -29.03 1.21
C HIS A 248 16.91 -27.50 1.46
N THR A 249 16.60 -26.68 0.47
CA THR A 249 16.54 -25.21 0.65
C THR A 249 15.23 -24.67 0.08
N GLN A 250 14.37 -24.18 0.96
CA GLN A 250 13.10 -23.53 0.63
C GLN A 250 13.11 -22.09 1.08
N LEU A 251 12.50 -21.22 0.29
CA LEU A 251 12.18 -19.86 0.69
C LEU A 251 10.69 -19.75 0.96
N HIS A 252 10.36 -19.18 2.09
CA HIS A 252 9.01 -18.73 2.39
C HIS A 252 8.73 -17.43 1.63
N PHE A 253 7.50 -17.24 1.20
CA PHE A 253 7.03 -15.99 0.62
C PHE A 253 5.58 -15.73 0.99
N VAL A 254 5.18 -14.47 0.91
CA VAL A 254 3.78 -14.09 0.92
C VAL A 254 3.38 -13.54 -0.44
N GLU A 255 2.13 -13.75 -0.80
CA GLU A 255 1.60 -13.40 -2.12
C GLU A 255 0.24 -12.73 -1.99
N MET A 256 0.00 -11.72 -2.85
CA MET A 256 -1.27 -11.03 -2.95
C MET A 256 -1.47 -10.45 -4.36
N GLY A 257 -2.75 -10.40 -4.82
CA GLY A 257 -3.13 -9.76 -6.07
C GLY A 257 -2.96 -10.63 -7.32
N SER A 258 -3.12 -10.00 -8.48
CA SER A 258 -2.99 -10.59 -9.81
C SER A 258 -2.39 -9.58 -10.79
N GLY A 259 -1.86 -10.04 -11.93
CA GLY A 259 -1.22 -9.18 -12.92
C GLY A 259 0.30 -9.40 -13.01
N PRO A 260 1.06 -8.40 -13.52
CA PRO A 260 2.51 -8.51 -13.62
C PRO A 260 3.18 -8.69 -12.26
N VAL A 261 4.19 -9.56 -12.19
CA VAL A 261 4.83 -9.95 -10.92
C VAL A 261 5.84 -8.91 -10.45
N ILE A 262 5.63 -8.42 -9.23
CA ILE A 262 6.59 -7.60 -8.46
C ILE A 262 7.11 -8.43 -7.29
N CYS A 263 8.42 -8.66 -7.24
CA CYS A 263 9.09 -9.39 -6.18
C CYS A 263 9.77 -8.41 -5.21
N LEU A 264 9.33 -8.39 -3.96
CA LEU A 264 9.85 -7.54 -2.88
C LEU A 264 10.85 -8.34 -2.04
N CYS A 265 12.05 -7.80 -1.87
CA CYS A 265 13.16 -8.43 -1.17
C CYS A 265 13.66 -7.51 -0.05
N HIS A 266 13.61 -7.98 1.20
CA HIS A 266 14.00 -7.22 2.39
C HIS A 266 15.50 -7.33 2.71
N GLY A 267 15.99 -6.42 3.55
CA GLY A 267 17.37 -6.37 4.04
C GLY A 267 17.55 -6.88 5.47
N PHE A 268 18.51 -6.29 6.18
CA PHE A 268 18.86 -6.64 7.56
C PHE A 268 18.55 -5.49 8.54
N PRO A 269 18.02 -5.76 9.71
CA PRO A 269 17.41 -7.01 10.19
C PRO A 269 15.88 -6.97 9.99
N GLU A 270 15.44 -7.44 8.86
CA GLU A 270 14.06 -7.30 8.42
C GLU A 270 13.35 -8.64 8.22
N SER A 271 12.14 -8.58 7.71
CA SER A 271 11.26 -9.67 7.33
C SER A 271 10.41 -9.21 6.15
N TRP A 272 9.70 -10.12 5.48
CA TRP A 272 8.74 -9.73 4.44
C TRP A 272 7.72 -8.69 4.96
N LEU A 273 7.42 -8.67 6.27
CA LEU A 273 6.47 -7.73 6.89
C LEU A 273 6.96 -6.27 6.87
N SER A 274 8.24 -6.03 6.58
CA SER A 274 8.74 -4.68 6.28
C SER A 274 8.02 -4.04 5.09
N TRP A 275 7.50 -4.86 4.18
CA TRP A 275 6.77 -4.46 2.98
C TRP A 275 5.24 -4.35 3.17
N ARG A 276 4.74 -4.47 4.41
CA ARG A 276 3.30 -4.49 4.72
C ARG A 276 2.49 -3.35 4.13
N PHE A 277 3.10 -2.18 3.90
CA PHE A 277 2.46 -1.01 3.29
C PHE A 277 2.55 -1.00 1.76
N GLN A 278 3.57 -1.65 1.18
CA GLN A 278 3.78 -1.71 -0.27
C GLN A 278 2.94 -2.81 -0.91
N ILE A 279 2.82 -3.96 -0.25
CA ILE A 279 2.06 -5.10 -0.76
C ILE A 279 0.65 -4.67 -1.18
N PRO A 280 -0.19 -4.10 -0.29
CA PRO A 280 -1.53 -3.68 -0.66
C PRO A 280 -1.56 -2.58 -1.72
N ALA A 281 -0.68 -1.58 -1.63
CA ALA A 281 -0.68 -0.47 -2.57
C ALA A 281 -0.33 -0.89 -4.01
N LEU A 282 0.61 -1.82 -4.16
CA LEU A 282 0.97 -2.36 -5.47
C LEU A 282 -0.12 -3.29 -6.04
N VAL A 283 -0.81 -4.03 -5.18
CA VAL A 283 -1.96 -4.85 -5.58
C VAL A 283 -3.11 -3.97 -6.09
N ASP A 284 -3.40 -2.87 -5.39
CA ASP A 284 -4.42 -1.90 -5.82
C ASP A 284 -4.05 -1.21 -7.15
N ALA A 285 -2.75 -1.10 -7.45
CA ALA A 285 -2.24 -0.64 -8.73
C ALA A 285 -2.23 -1.72 -9.84
N GLY A 286 -2.78 -2.92 -9.59
CA GLY A 286 -2.97 -3.98 -10.58
C GLY A 286 -1.78 -4.94 -10.73
N PHE A 287 -0.94 -5.07 -9.70
CA PHE A 287 0.20 -5.99 -9.72
C PHE A 287 -0.04 -7.24 -8.85
N ARG A 288 0.58 -8.33 -9.23
CA ARG A 288 0.77 -9.49 -8.38
C ARG A 288 2.05 -9.30 -7.57
N VAL A 289 1.94 -9.24 -6.26
CA VAL A 289 3.07 -8.97 -5.36
C VAL A 289 3.48 -10.26 -4.66
N ILE A 290 4.77 -10.56 -4.71
CA ILE A 290 5.41 -11.64 -3.97
C ILE A 290 6.47 -10.99 -3.07
N ALA A 291 6.32 -11.07 -1.75
CA ALA A 291 7.35 -10.60 -0.82
C ALA A 291 8.06 -11.82 -0.21
N LEU A 292 9.36 -11.90 -0.47
CA LEU A 292 10.20 -13.01 -0.02
C LEU A 292 10.58 -12.84 1.46
N GLU A 293 10.54 -13.92 2.20
CA GLU A 293 11.38 -14.08 3.38
C GLU A 293 12.76 -14.52 2.90
N MET A 294 13.76 -13.65 3.01
CA MET A 294 15.08 -13.90 2.42
C MET A 294 15.75 -15.11 3.09
N LYS A 295 16.68 -15.77 2.36
CA LYS A 295 17.39 -16.95 2.85
C LYS A 295 18.08 -16.68 4.18
N GLY A 296 17.82 -17.50 5.16
CA GLY A 296 18.35 -17.37 6.53
C GLY A 296 17.43 -16.61 7.50
N TYR A 297 16.27 -16.17 7.04
CA TYR A 297 15.31 -15.41 7.85
C TYR A 297 14.00 -16.18 8.04
N GLY A 298 13.41 -16.04 9.21
CA GLY A 298 12.06 -16.48 9.55
C GLY A 298 11.78 -17.95 9.19
N ASP A 299 10.77 -18.12 8.35
CA ASP A 299 10.32 -19.44 7.89
C ASP A 299 11.09 -19.98 6.68
N SER A 300 12.04 -19.20 6.12
CA SER A 300 12.97 -19.66 5.08
C SER A 300 14.08 -20.52 5.67
N THR A 301 14.61 -21.45 4.87
CA THR A 301 15.73 -22.28 5.30
C THR A 301 16.95 -21.42 5.67
N ALA A 302 17.55 -21.72 6.82
CA ALA A 302 18.73 -21.03 7.36
C ALA A 302 19.94 -21.99 7.46
N PRO A 303 20.64 -22.30 6.34
CA PRO A 303 21.81 -23.16 6.38
C PRO A 303 22.92 -22.56 7.24
N PRO A 304 23.70 -23.36 7.98
CA PRO A 304 24.75 -22.83 8.85
C PRO A 304 26.01 -22.37 8.09
N ASP A 305 26.21 -22.82 6.85
CA ASP A 305 27.41 -22.54 6.07
C ASP A 305 27.38 -21.09 5.52
N ILE A 306 28.44 -20.36 5.76
CA ILE A 306 28.62 -18.98 5.31
C ILE A 306 28.49 -18.85 3.78
N LYS A 307 29.03 -19.80 3.01
CA LYS A 307 29.03 -19.77 1.54
C LYS A 307 27.62 -19.77 0.94
N GLU A 308 26.65 -20.35 1.66
CA GLU A 308 25.23 -20.38 1.25
C GLU A 308 24.62 -18.96 1.12
N TYR A 309 25.24 -17.95 1.68
CA TYR A 309 24.78 -16.56 1.70
C TYR A 309 25.59 -15.63 0.79
N SER A 310 26.44 -16.18 -0.09
CA SER A 310 27.07 -15.37 -1.14
C SER A 310 26.01 -14.85 -2.12
N GLN A 311 26.24 -13.68 -2.72
CA GLN A 311 25.33 -13.10 -3.71
C GLN A 311 25.08 -14.06 -4.89
N GLU A 312 26.08 -14.81 -5.29
CA GLU A 312 25.96 -15.84 -6.34
C GLU A 312 24.96 -16.92 -5.96
N GLU A 313 25.00 -17.45 -4.74
CA GLU A 313 24.10 -18.51 -4.26
C GLU A 313 22.67 -17.98 -4.04
N ILE A 314 22.52 -16.75 -3.61
CA ILE A 314 21.21 -16.12 -3.44
C ILE A 314 20.53 -15.91 -4.80
N CYS A 315 21.26 -15.40 -5.81
CA CYS A 315 20.70 -15.10 -7.13
C CYS A 315 20.24 -16.35 -7.89
N LYS A 316 20.83 -17.53 -7.66
CA LYS A 316 20.46 -18.79 -8.35
C LYS A 316 19.00 -19.20 -8.13
N GLY A 317 18.42 -18.84 -6.99
CA GLY A 317 17.10 -19.28 -6.56
C GLY A 317 15.92 -18.46 -7.05
N ILE A 318 16.12 -17.38 -7.82
CA ILE A 318 15.06 -16.40 -8.12
C ILE A 318 14.62 -16.49 -9.59
N SER A 319 13.31 -16.61 -9.85
CA SER A 319 12.71 -16.65 -11.19
C SER A 319 12.46 -15.25 -11.78
N GLN A 320 11.85 -15.17 -12.97
CA GLN A 320 11.65 -13.91 -13.69
C GLN A 320 10.61 -12.99 -13.02
N ALA A 321 10.99 -11.73 -12.72
CA ALA A 321 10.12 -10.69 -12.16
C ALA A 321 10.68 -9.27 -12.36
N THR A 322 9.90 -8.26 -11.95
CA THR A 322 10.44 -6.96 -11.55
C THR A 322 10.79 -7.02 -10.07
N PHE A 323 12.02 -6.69 -9.73
CA PHE A 323 12.52 -6.78 -8.35
C PHE A 323 12.59 -5.43 -7.68
N VAL A 324 12.12 -5.38 -6.43
CA VAL A 324 12.30 -4.23 -5.53
C VAL A 324 13.10 -4.73 -4.32
N GLY A 325 14.26 -4.16 -4.06
CA GLY A 325 15.15 -4.59 -2.97
C GLY A 325 15.58 -3.44 -2.08
N HIS A 326 15.63 -3.72 -0.78
CA HIS A 326 16.12 -2.80 0.24
C HIS A 326 17.39 -3.35 0.89
N ASP A 327 18.34 -2.50 1.26
CA ASP A 327 19.58 -2.83 1.96
C ASP A 327 20.35 -3.98 1.27
N TRP A 328 20.60 -5.13 1.93
CA TRP A 328 21.27 -6.29 1.33
C TRP A 328 20.56 -6.82 0.09
N ALA A 329 19.24 -6.80 0.07
CA ALA A 329 18.50 -7.21 -1.11
C ALA A 329 18.65 -6.21 -2.26
N GLY A 330 18.90 -4.93 -1.99
CA GLY A 330 19.33 -3.97 -3.00
C GLY A 330 20.60 -4.43 -3.72
N ALA A 331 21.61 -4.92 -2.99
CA ALA A 331 22.82 -5.49 -3.58
C ALA A 331 22.52 -6.77 -4.39
N THR A 332 21.58 -7.59 -3.92
CA THR A 332 21.17 -8.83 -4.63
C THR A 332 20.51 -8.53 -5.97
N ILE A 333 19.57 -7.58 -6.03
CA ILE A 333 18.88 -7.27 -7.29
C ILE A 333 19.82 -6.63 -8.32
N TRP A 334 20.86 -5.89 -7.90
CA TRP A 334 21.92 -5.44 -8.78
C TRP A 334 22.70 -6.62 -9.37
N SER A 335 23.00 -7.61 -8.54
CA SER A 335 23.65 -8.84 -8.97
C SER A 335 22.79 -9.62 -9.95
N MET A 336 21.48 -9.71 -9.71
CA MET A 336 20.51 -10.30 -10.63
C MET A 336 20.51 -9.60 -12.00
N ALA A 337 20.46 -8.27 -12.01
CA ALA A 337 20.46 -7.50 -13.25
C ALA A 337 21.75 -7.63 -14.06
N LEU A 338 22.90 -7.89 -13.40
CA LEU A 338 24.19 -8.08 -14.05
C LEU A 338 24.41 -9.48 -14.59
N PHE A 339 24.05 -10.51 -13.84
CA PHE A 339 24.39 -11.90 -14.14
C PHE A 339 23.25 -12.70 -14.74
N TYR A 340 21.99 -12.30 -14.49
CA TYR A 340 20.78 -12.98 -14.95
C TYR A 340 19.77 -12.00 -15.57
N PRO A 341 20.19 -11.14 -16.53
CA PRO A 341 19.30 -10.11 -17.09
C PRO A 341 18.04 -10.68 -17.74
N GLU A 342 18.10 -11.94 -18.22
CA GLU A 342 16.94 -12.66 -18.79
C GLU A 342 15.85 -12.96 -17.78
N ARG A 343 16.16 -12.93 -16.48
CA ARG A 343 15.21 -13.13 -15.36
C ARG A 343 14.69 -11.82 -14.79
N VAL A 344 15.22 -10.69 -15.25
CA VAL A 344 14.94 -9.37 -14.68
C VAL A 344 14.24 -8.50 -15.69
N LYS A 345 12.98 -8.17 -15.41
CA LYS A 345 12.25 -7.22 -16.24
C LYS A 345 12.63 -5.77 -15.94
N ALA A 346 12.78 -5.45 -14.68
CA ALA A 346 13.24 -4.16 -14.17
C ALA A 346 13.68 -4.30 -12.70
N VAL A 347 14.44 -3.36 -12.18
CA VAL A 347 14.88 -3.33 -10.77
C VAL A 347 14.65 -1.98 -10.12
N ALA A 348 14.15 -1.97 -8.88
CA ALA A 348 14.09 -0.81 -8.02
C ALA A 348 14.88 -1.06 -6.74
N SER A 349 15.94 -0.29 -6.49
CA SER A 349 16.71 -0.38 -5.25
C SER A 349 16.39 0.77 -4.32
N LEU A 350 16.11 0.43 -3.07
CA LEU A 350 15.92 1.38 -1.99
C LEU A 350 17.21 1.49 -1.19
N ASN A 351 17.70 2.70 -1.05
CA ASN A 351 18.89 3.11 -0.30
C ASN A 351 20.23 2.57 -0.86
N THR A 352 20.29 1.29 -1.27
CA THR A 352 21.52 0.64 -1.71
C THR A 352 21.91 1.02 -3.14
N PRO A 353 22.98 1.79 -3.37
CA PRO A 353 23.41 2.15 -4.71
C PRO A 353 24.13 1.01 -5.40
N TYR A 354 24.03 0.96 -6.72
CA TYR A 354 24.93 0.12 -7.52
C TYR A 354 26.34 0.70 -7.54
N LYS A 355 27.32 -0.12 -7.23
CA LYS A 355 28.73 0.22 -7.32
C LYS A 355 29.50 -0.92 -7.98
N PRO A 356 30.15 -0.67 -9.15
CA PRO A 356 30.97 -1.68 -9.79
C PRO A 356 32.09 -2.16 -8.86
N ALA A 357 32.25 -3.47 -8.76
CA ALA A 357 33.36 -4.06 -7.99
C ALA A 357 34.63 -4.04 -8.81
N ASN A 358 35.47 -3.06 -8.56
CA ASN A 358 36.76 -2.96 -9.23
C ASN A 358 37.69 -4.11 -8.78
N PRO A 359 38.11 -5.04 -9.66
CA PRO A 359 38.93 -6.19 -9.27
C PRO A 359 40.34 -5.82 -8.78
N LYS A 360 40.78 -4.57 -9.00
CA LYS A 360 42.05 -4.04 -8.51
C LYS A 360 41.95 -3.47 -7.09
N GLU A 361 40.77 -3.32 -6.53
CA GLU A 361 40.57 -2.81 -5.18
C GLU A 361 40.43 -3.94 -4.15
N ASP A 362 41.00 -3.73 -2.97
CA ASP A 362 40.78 -4.58 -1.79
C ASP A 362 39.54 -4.08 -1.02
N ILE A 363 38.46 -4.85 -1.08
CA ILE A 363 37.20 -4.51 -0.41
C ILE A 363 37.36 -4.42 1.11
N MET A 364 38.16 -5.30 1.72
CA MET A 364 38.38 -5.31 3.15
C MET A 364 39.16 -4.08 3.62
N LYS A 365 40.13 -3.62 2.83
CA LYS A 365 40.85 -2.36 3.07
C LYS A 365 39.90 -1.17 3.03
N ARG A 366 38.98 -1.16 2.05
CA ARG A 366 37.98 -0.12 1.88
C ARG A 366 36.98 -0.06 3.03
N ILE A 367 36.48 -1.21 3.50
CA ILE A 367 35.57 -1.30 4.65
C ILE A 367 36.28 -0.82 5.92
N LYS A 368 37.52 -1.25 6.17
CA LYS A 368 38.33 -0.82 7.31
C LYS A 368 38.62 0.69 7.31
N ALA A 369 38.68 1.31 6.14
CA ALA A 369 38.91 2.76 6.02
C ALA A 369 37.69 3.62 6.33
N ASN A 370 36.48 3.06 6.39
CA ASN A 370 35.27 3.80 6.68
C ASN A 370 34.72 3.42 8.06
N PRO A 371 34.80 4.31 9.06
CA PRO A 371 34.40 4.01 10.43
C PRO A 371 32.95 3.55 10.57
N ILE A 372 32.02 4.02 9.73
CA ILE A 372 30.60 3.64 9.78
C ILE A 372 30.40 2.15 9.53
N PHE A 373 31.34 1.46 8.91
CA PHE A 373 31.27 0.03 8.61
C PHE A 373 31.98 -0.85 9.66
N ASP A 374 32.35 -0.31 10.84
CA ASP A 374 33.00 -1.10 11.87
C ASP A 374 32.11 -2.24 12.40
N TYR A 375 30.77 -2.04 12.40
CA TYR A 375 29.81 -3.10 12.70
C TYR A 375 29.89 -4.29 11.72
N GLN A 376 30.19 -4.05 10.45
CA GLN A 376 30.37 -5.13 9.47
C GLN A 376 31.62 -5.95 9.76
N LEU A 377 32.66 -5.31 10.30
CA LEU A 377 33.87 -6.01 10.77
C LEU A 377 33.60 -6.77 12.07
N TYR A 378 32.73 -6.24 12.96
CA TYR A 378 32.26 -6.94 14.15
C TYR A 378 31.49 -8.22 13.80
N PHE A 379 30.73 -8.21 12.71
CA PHE A 379 29.96 -9.37 12.25
C PHE A 379 30.81 -10.48 11.61
N GLN A 380 32.10 -10.25 11.34
CA GLN A 380 32.94 -11.24 10.68
C GLN A 380 33.23 -12.48 11.53
N GLU A 381 33.38 -12.33 12.86
CA GLU A 381 33.68 -13.45 13.75
C GLU A 381 32.40 -14.25 14.06
N PRO A 382 32.31 -15.53 13.62
CA PRO A 382 31.12 -16.34 13.85
C PRO A 382 30.84 -16.55 15.34
N GLY A 383 29.58 -16.34 15.74
CA GLY A 383 29.09 -16.55 17.09
C GLY A 383 29.21 -15.34 18.01
N VAL A 384 30.05 -14.34 17.69
CA VAL A 384 30.26 -13.16 18.56
C VAL A 384 29.04 -12.23 18.55
N ALA A 385 28.65 -11.78 17.37
CA ALA A 385 27.49 -10.91 17.22
C ALA A 385 26.17 -11.65 17.56
N GLU A 386 26.07 -12.92 17.15
CA GLU A 386 24.91 -13.77 17.48
C GLU A 386 24.71 -13.84 19.00
N ALA A 387 25.76 -14.11 19.78
CA ALA A 387 25.70 -14.22 21.23
C ALA A 387 25.24 -12.92 21.93
N GLU A 388 25.60 -11.76 21.38
CA GLU A 388 25.14 -10.48 21.90
C GLU A 388 23.68 -10.22 21.53
N LEU A 389 23.33 -10.32 20.23
CA LEU A 389 22.06 -9.84 19.69
C LEU A 389 20.90 -10.80 19.97
N GLU A 390 21.15 -12.11 20.02
CA GLU A 390 20.13 -13.12 20.31
C GLU A 390 19.77 -13.19 21.80
N LYS A 391 20.58 -12.60 22.68
CA LYS A 391 20.30 -12.55 24.12
C LYS A 391 18.97 -11.86 24.41
N ASP A 392 18.68 -10.78 23.65
CA ASP A 392 17.42 -10.06 23.71
C ASP A 392 17.07 -9.49 22.32
N LEU A 393 16.32 -10.27 21.53
CA LEU A 393 15.88 -9.89 20.21
C LEU A 393 14.95 -8.66 20.21
N SER A 394 14.13 -8.49 21.25
CA SER A 394 13.25 -7.31 21.36
C SER A 394 14.08 -6.04 21.55
N ARG A 395 15.06 -6.07 22.45
CA ARG A 395 16.02 -4.97 22.67
C ARG A 395 16.77 -4.63 21.39
N PHE A 396 17.31 -5.66 20.72
CA PHE A 396 18.04 -5.50 19.46
C PHE A 396 17.18 -4.82 18.38
N LEU A 397 15.97 -5.33 18.13
CA LEU A 397 15.07 -4.80 17.12
C LEU A 397 14.58 -3.38 17.44
N LYS A 398 14.20 -3.12 18.70
CA LYS A 398 13.84 -1.77 19.17
C LYS A 398 14.97 -0.77 18.98
N ALA A 399 16.21 -1.19 19.19
CA ALA A 399 17.36 -0.32 19.05
C ALA A 399 17.75 -0.08 17.57
N MET A 400 17.69 -1.13 16.73
CA MET A 400 18.17 -1.10 15.37
C MET A 400 17.16 -0.50 14.37
N VAL A 401 15.89 -0.89 14.47
CA VAL A 401 14.86 -0.51 13.50
C VAL A 401 14.12 0.72 13.99
N ARG A 402 14.62 1.91 13.66
CA ARG A 402 14.08 3.20 14.11
C ARG A 402 14.01 4.20 12.97
N SER A 403 13.08 5.15 13.08
CA SER A 403 12.97 6.24 12.13
C SER A 403 14.03 7.32 12.40
N ALA A 404 14.30 8.13 11.39
CA ALA A 404 15.18 9.29 11.51
C ALA A 404 14.51 10.49 12.23
N LYS A 405 13.24 10.39 12.62
CA LYS A 405 12.52 11.43 13.36
C LYS A 405 13.07 11.57 14.79
N LYS A 406 13.19 12.81 15.26
CA LYS A 406 13.73 13.11 16.61
C LYS A 406 12.91 12.45 17.74
N GLU A 407 11.61 12.33 17.54
CA GLU A 407 10.67 11.72 18.50
C GLU A 407 10.95 10.23 18.71
N ASP A 408 11.57 9.60 17.71
CA ASP A 408 11.92 8.17 17.74
C ASP A 408 13.33 7.92 18.27
N TRP A 409 14.09 8.96 18.60
CA TRP A 409 15.45 8.80 19.12
C TRP A 409 15.46 8.32 20.58
N ILE A 410 16.37 7.41 20.90
CA ILE A 410 16.59 6.96 22.28
C ILE A 410 17.31 8.08 23.02
N LYS A 411 16.67 8.67 24.03
CA LYS A 411 17.27 9.75 24.84
C LYS A 411 18.57 9.28 25.51
N GLY A 412 19.66 9.98 25.21
CA GLY A 412 20.97 9.71 25.81
C GLY A 412 21.71 8.49 25.25
N ALA A 413 21.15 7.82 24.26
CA ALA A 413 21.78 6.69 23.60
C ALA A 413 21.37 6.62 22.13
N SER A 414 22.25 6.12 21.27
CA SER A 414 21.96 5.73 19.90
C SER A 414 22.84 4.54 19.54
N ILE A 415 22.38 3.71 18.61
CA ILE A 415 23.31 2.75 18.01
C ILE A 415 24.38 3.54 17.28
N ASP A 416 25.62 3.37 17.76
CA ASP A 416 26.78 3.90 17.06
C ASP A 416 27.43 2.76 16.27
N PHE A 417 27.37 2.85 14.96
CA PHE A 417 27.95 1.86 14.05
C PHE A 417 29.49 1.97 13.96
N THR A 418 30.05 3.07 14.50
CA THR A 418 31.48 3.26 14.60
C THR A 418 32.04 2.66 15.88
N ASN A 419 33.30 2.22 15.87
CA ASN A 419 33.99 1.70 17.06
C ASN A 419 33.26 0.53 17.78
N VAL A 420 32.41 -0.22 17.11
CA VAL A 420 31.64 -1.35 17.70
C VAL A 420 32.58 -2.36 18.35
N ARG A 421 33.64 -2.77 17.64
CA ARG A 421 34.65 -3.73 18.13
C ARG A 421 35.40 -3.18 19.34
N LYS A 422 35.76 -1.89 19.34
CA LYS A 422 36.45 -1.24 20.47
C LYS A 422 35.57 -1.16 21.71
N ARG A 423 34.26 -0.95 21.55
CA ARG A 423 33.28 -0.93 22.64
C ARG A 423 32.96 -2.33 23.17
N GLY A 424 33.23 -3.38 22.39
CA GLY A 424 32.93 -4.76 22.77
C GLY A 424 31.55 -5.25 22.35
N GLY A 425 30.78 -4.48 21.52
CA GLY A 425 29.50 -4.91 21.01
C GLY A 425 28.68 -3.77 20.38
N LEU A 426 27.65 -4.16 19.63
CA LEU A 426 26.75 -3.24 18.95
C LEU A 426 25.76 -2.56 19.90
N LEU A 427 25.28 -3.29 20.92
CA LEU A 427 24.30 -2.80 21.90
C LEU A 427 24.92 -2.18 23.14
N VAL A 428 26.25 -2.06 23.20
CA VAL A 428 26.93 -1.41 24.31
C VAL A 428 26.55 0.07 24.36
N GLY A 429 26.01 0.52 25.50
CA GLY A 429 25.50 1.88 25.68
C GLY A 429 24.01 2.07 25.31
N VAL A 430 23.37 1.05 24.75
CA VAL A 430 21.91 1.04 24.55
C VAL A 430 21.23 0.59 25.84
N PRO A 431 20.13 1.24 26.30
CA PRO A 431 19.37 0.79 27.47
C PRO A 431 18.95 -0.68 27.38
N GLU A 432 18.76 -1.33 28.53
CA GLU A 432 18.26 -2.72 28.54
C GLU A 432 16.86 -2.84 27.96
N ASP A 433 16.00 -1.86 28.21
CA ASP A 433 14.68 -1.73 27.59
C ASP A 433 14.58 -0.39 26.83
N PRO A 434 14.93 -0.35 25.54
CA PRO A 434 14.78 0.84 24.73
C PRO A 434 13.29 1.18 24.54
N PRO A 435 12.93 2.47 24.40
CA PRO A 435 11.55 2.85 24.10
C PRO A 435 11.08 2.21 22.79
N PRO A 436 9.77 1.98 22.62
CA PRO A 436 9.21 1.44 21.38
C PRO A 436 9.66 2.23 20.17
N SER A 437 9.87 1.54 19.05
CA SER A 437 10.13 2.17 17.75
C SER A 437 8.81 2.50 17.05
N SER A 438 8.71 3.68 16.46
CA SER A 438 7.55 4.05 15.65
C SER A 438 7.37 3.16 14.40
N LEU A 439 8.45 2.52 13.93
CA LEU A 439 8.45 1.62 12.79
C LEU A 439 7.99 0.20 13.14
N LEU A 440 8.13 -0.18 14.40
CA LEU A 440 7.76 -1.50 14.94
C LEU A 440 6.75 -1.36 16.09
N PRO A 441 5.47 -1.05 15.82
CA PRO A 441 4.42 -1.17 16.82
C PRO A 441 4.43 -2.57 17.46
N GLU A 442 3.94 -2.70 18.69
CA GLU A 442 4.09 -3.94 19.47
C GLU A 442 3.70 -5.24 18.72
N PRO A 443 2.57 -5.33 17.98
CA PRO A 443 2.26 -6.54 17.24
C PRO A 443 3.30 -6.87 16.17
N VAL A 444 3.81 -5.86 15.45
CA VAL A 444 4.85 -6.01 14.42
C VAL A 444 6.18 -6.42 15.04
N LEU A 445 6.57 -5.78 16.15
CA LEU A 445 7.77 -6.17 16.90
C LEU A 445 7.71 -7.63 17.33
N GLN A 446 6.59 -8.07 17.89
CA GLN A 446 6.42 -9.46 18.33
C GLN A 446 6.49 -10.44 17.15
N TYR A 447 5.96 -10.08 15.99
CA TYR A 447 6.11 -10.88 14.78
C TYR A 447 7.60 -11.02 14.40
N PHE A 448 8.34 -9.92 14.32
CA PHE A 448 9.79 -9.95 14.02
C PHE A 448 10.56 -10.81 15.03
N VAL A 449 10.31 -10.62 16.33
CA VAL A 449 10.94 -11.42 17.39
C VAL A 449 10.67 -12.92 17.19
N GLN A 450 9.43 -13.30 16.83
CA GLN A 450 9.08 -14.68 16.57
C GLN A 450 9.81 -15.23 15.34
N GLN A 451 9.91 -14.45 14.26
CA GLN A 451 10.62 -14.89 13.05
C GLN A 451 12.12 -15.10 13.33
N PHE A 452 12.78 -14.16 14.03
CA PHE A 452 14.18 -14.32 14.39
C PHE A 452 14.44 -15.42 15.44
N ARG A 453 13.47 -15.75 16.30
CA ARG A 453 13.55 -16.92 17.18
C ARG A 453 13.58 -18.23 16.40
N LYS A 454 12.88 -18.32 15.27
CA LYS A 454 12.88 -19.51 14.41
C LYS A 454 14.21 -19.69 13.68
N SER A 455 14.69 -18.64 13.01
CA SER A 455 15.88 -18.71 12.14
C SER A 455 17.20 -18.50 12.88
N GLY A 456 17.19 -17.81 14.02
CA GLY A 456 18.36 -17.22 14.61
C GLY A 456 18.91 -16.05 13.78
N LEU A 457 20.02 -15.46 14.23
CA LEU A 457 20.72 -14.38 13.54
C LEU A 457 21.94 -14.85 12.75
N ARG A 458 22.33 -16.12 12.84
CA ARG A 458 23.49 -16.65 12.11
C ARG A 458 23.31 -16.52 10.60
N GLY A 459 22.16 -16.93 10.05
CA GLY A 459 21.87 -16.77 8.63
C GLY A 459 21.93 -15.31 8.17
N PRO A 460 21.15 -14.39 8.79
CA PRO A 460 21.19 -12.95 8.52
C PRO A 460 22.60 -12.34 8.58
N ILE A 461 23.41 -12.69 9.59
CA ILE A 461 24.76 -12.16 9.75
C ILE A 461 25.72 -12.77 8.72
N ASN A 462 25.50 -14.00 8.25
CA ASN A 462 26.32 -14.63 7.21
C ASN A 462 26.31 -13.87 5.87
N TRP A 463 25.29 -13.05 5.59
CA TRP A 463 25.28 -12.15 4.43
C TRP A 463 26.48 -11.19 4.44
N TYR A 464 26.89 -10.73 5.63
CA TYR A 464 28.07 -9.86 5.81
C TYR A 464 29.40 -10.60 5.73
N ARG A 465 29.42 -11.93 5.86
CA ARG A 465 30.63 -12.77 5.89
C ARG A 465 31.12 -13.21 4.51
N ASN A 466 30.43 -12.77 3.44
CA ASN A 466 30.79 -13.14 2.06
C ASN A 466 31.40 -11.98 1.26
N MET A 467 31.88 -10.91 1.91
CA MET A 467 32.31 -9.69 1.25
C MET A 467 33.39 -9.91 0.17
N GLU A 468 34.42 -10.68 0.47
CA GLU A 468 35.52 -10.96 -0.49
C GLU A 468 35.04 -11.85 -1.64
N ALA A 469 34.24 -12.87 -1.34
CA ALA A 469 33.68 -13.76 -2.35
C ALA A 469 32.76 -12.97 -3.31
N ASN A 470 31.87 -12.15 -2.74
CA ASN A 470 30.95 -11.28 -3.48
C ASN A 470 31.73 -10.27 -4.34
N TRP A 471 32.74 -9.61 -3.78
CA TRP A 471 33.55 -8.64 -4.51
C TRP A 471 34.28 -9.27 -5.70
N ARG A 472 34.88 -10.45 -5.52
CA ARG A 472 35.54 -11.21 -6.56
C ARG A 472 34.58 -11.64 -7.67
N TRP A 473 33.41 -12.14 -7.29
CA TRP A 473 32.38 -12.54 -8.24
C TRP A 473 31.84 -11.34 -9.03
N LEU A 474 31.44 -10.25 -8.35
CA LEU A 474 31.00 -9.02 -8.99
C LEU A 474 32.07 -8.39 -9.87
N GLY A 475 33.37 -8.50 -9.50
CA GLY A 475 34.49 -8.01 -10.27
C GLY A 475 34.61 -8.68 -11.65
N SER A 476 34.12 -9.92 -11.81
CA SER A 476 34.07 -10.58 -13.14
C SER A 476 33.07 -9.90 -14.11
N ALA A 477 32.21 -9.05 -13.60
CA ALA A 477 31.26 -8.26 -14.39
C ALA A 477 31.56 -6.74 -14.37
N TYR A 478 32.76 -6.34 -13.97
CA TYR A 478 33.12 -4.93 -13.78
C TYR A 478 32.82 -4.04 -14.99
N ASP A 479 33.05 -4.53 -16.21
CA ASP A 479 32.83 -3.78 -17.44
C ASP A 479 31.39 -3.85 -17.96
N ARG A 480 30.56 -4.70 -17.39
CA ARG A 480 29.16 -4.85 -17.81
C ARG A 480 28.32 -3.61 -17.43
N LYS A 481 27.29 -3.38 -18.24
CA LYS A 481 26.25 -2.38 -17.97
C LYS A 481 24.94 -3.07 -17.64
N ILE A 482 24.18 -2.51 -16.71
CA ILE A 482 22.81 -2.92 -16.43
C ILE A 482 21.93 -2.25 -17.50
N ARG A 483 21.24 -3.04 -18.32
CA ARG A 483 20.46 -2.57 -19.47
C ARG A 483 18.95 -2.65 -19.28
N VAL A 484 18.50 -3.27 -18.19
CA VAL A 484 17.08 -3.27 -17.80
C VAL A 484 16.70 -1.92 -17.21
N PRO A 485 15.41 -1.53 -17.24
CA PRO A 485 14.94 -0.32 -16.55
C PRO A 485 15.26 -0.37 -15.06
N VAL A 486 15.76 0.74 -14.54
CA VAL A 486 16.21 0.86 -13.14
C VAL A 486 15.54 2.05 -12.45
N LEU A 487 15.10 1.84 -11.22
CA LEU A 487 14.78 2.91 -10.27
C LEU A 487 15.75 2.85 -9.09
N MET A 488 16.41 3.98 -8.78
CA MET A 488 17.18 4.16 -7.56
C MET A 488 16.46 5.15 -6.66
N VAL A 489 16.00 4.71 -5.49
CA VAL A 489 15.37 5.56 -4.48
C VAL A 489 16.36 5.80 -3.35
N THR A 490 16.63 7.07 -3.06
CA THR A 490 17.52 7.49 -1.97
C THR A 490 16.75 8.13 -0.82
N ALA A 491 17.23 7.97 0.40
CA ALA A 491 16.67 8.54 1.63
C ALA A 491 17.63 9.58 2.21
N GLY A 492 17.17 10.82 2.40
CA GLY A 492 18.01 11.97 2.75
C GLY A 492 18.71 11.86 4.10
N LYS A 493 18.11 11.11 5.04
CA LYS A 493 18.63 10.93 6.40
C LYS A 493 19.23 9.54 6.67
N ASP A 494 19.44 8.71 5.65
CA ASP A 494 20.17 7.45 5.82
C ASP A 494 21.65 7.73 6.11
N LEU A 495 22.10 7.37 7.31
CA LEU A 495 23.48 7.61 7.76
C LEU A 495 24.48 6.56 7.21
N VAL A 496 23.98 5.38 6.81
CA VAL A 496 24.80 4.25 6.34
C VAL A 496 24.87 4.26 4.82
N LEU A 497 23.73 4.33 4.15
CA LEU A 497 23.60 4.32 2.68
C LEU A 497 23.23 5.71 2.16
N ARG A 498 24.15 6.66 2.36
CA ARG A 498 23.91 8.08 2.06
C ARG A 498 23.63 8.32 0.57
N PRO A 499 22.75 9.27 0.21
CA PRO A 499 22.36 9.59 -1.17
C PRO A 499 23.54 9.83 -2.11
N GLU A 500 24.61 10.48 -1.61
CA GLU A 500 25.82 10.77 -2.41
C GLU A 500 26.51 9.52 -2.94
N MET A 501 26.33 8.37 -2.28
CA MET A 501 26.91 7.10 -2.72
C MET A 501 26.33 6.61 -4.05
N SER A 502 25.17 7.13 -4.46
CA SER A 502 24.49 6.81 -5.73
C SER A 502 24.95 7.66 -6.92
N LYS A 503 25.84 8.63 -6.71
CA LYS A 503 26.36 9.49 -7.78
C LYS A 503 27.18 8.66 -8.80
N GLY A 504 26.99 8.97 -10.09
CA GLY A 504 27.72 8.34 -11.20
C GLY A 504 27.17 6.97 -11.63
N MET A 505 26.03 6.51 -11.09
CA MET A 505 25.40 5.25 -11.50
C MET A 505 25.02 5.24 -12.99
N GLU A 506 24.76 6.42 -13.59
CA GLU A 506 24.41 6.60 -15.01
C GLU A 506 25.47 6.07 -15.97
N GLU A 507 26.73 6.02 -15.57
CA GLU A 507 27.82 5.48 -16.39
C GLU A 507 27.64 3.99 -16.70
N LYS A 508 27.06 3.26 -15.75
CA LYS A 508 26.83 1.80 -15.84
C LYS A 508 25.37 1.42 -16.08
N ILE A 509 24.44 2.37 -15.90
CA ILE A 509 22.99 2.15 -15.99
C ILE A 509 22.37 3.22 -16.90
N PRO A 510 22.27 2.94 -18.22
CA PRO A 510 21.76 3.92 -19.18
C PRO A 510 20.27 4.28 -18.98
N ASP A 511 19.45 3.34 -18.50
CA ASP A 511 18.00 3.54 -18.22
C ASP A 511 17.78 3.64 -16.71
N LEU A 512 18.31 4.70 -16.11
CA LEU A 512 18.22 4.99 -14.68
C LEU A 512 17.20 6.09 -14.40
N THR A 513 16.14 5.73 -13.68
CA THR A 513 15.22 6.68 -13.03
C THR A 513 15.66 6.89 -11.57
N ARG A 514 15.50 8.13 -11.07
CA ARG A 514 15.80 8.46 -9.68
C ARG A 514 14.56 8.87 -8.92
N GLY A 515 14.43 8.35 -7.70
CA GLY A 515 13.52 8.80 -6.67
C GLY A 515 14.32 9.29 -5.45
N HIS A 516 13.75 10.23 -4.69
CA HIS A 516 14.36 10.74 -3.47
C HIS A 516 13.30 11.09 -2.44
N ILE A 517 13.57 10.75 -1.17
CA ILE A 517 12.71 11.10 -0.04
C ILE A 517 13.59 11.78 1.02
N GLU A 518 13.50 13.12 1.11
CA GLU A 518 14.39 13.95 1.94
C GLU A 518 14.29 13.61 3.43
N ASP A 519 13.09 13.61 3.99
CA ASP A 519 12.85 13.37 5.42
C ASP A 519 12.65 11.88 5.72
N CYS A 520 13.60 11.04 5.32
CA CYS A 520 13.52 9.59 5.45
C CYS A 520 14.87 9.00 5.86
N GLY A 521 14.86 8.07 6.80
CA GLY A 521 16.02 7.30 7.22
C GLY A 521 16.20 6.01 6.43
N HIS A 522 16.88 5.04 7.06
CA HIS A 522 17.29 3.79 6.42
C HIS A 522 16.11 2.89 6.01
N PHE A 523 15.11 2.73 6.86
CA PHE A 523 13.97 1.82 6.64
C PHE A 523 12.86 2.46 5.83
N THR A 524 13.19 2.89 4.61
CA THR A 524 12.36 3.75 3.73
C THR A 524 10.96 3.22 3.53
N GLN A 525 10.77 1.91 3.34
CA GLN A 525 9.48 1.26 3.10
C GLN A 525 8.55 1.28 4.32
N MET A 526 9.12 1.42 5.52
CA MET A 526 8.35 1.51 6.77
C MET A 526 8.20 2.95 7.25
N GLU A 527 9.17 3.82 6.96
CA GLU A 527 9.22 5.19 7.49
C GLU A 527 8.42 6.19 6.63
N ARG A 528 8.47 6.04 5.30
CA ARG A 528 7.78 6.90 4.33
C ARG A 528 7.00 6.11 3.29
N PRO A 529 6.10 5.24 3.73
CA PRO A 529 5.44 4.28 2.84
C PRO A 529 4.59 4.94 1.75
N ALA A 530 3.90 6.05 2.04
CA ALA A 530 3.06 6.72 1.04
C ALA A 530 3.90 7.35 -0.08
N ALA A 531 4.98 8.07 0.28
CA ALA A 531 5.90 8.65 -0.69
C ALA A 531 6.58 7.56 -1.53
N LEU A 532 7.03 6.48 -0.89
CA LEU A 532 7.63 5.35 -1.60
C LEU A 532 6.64 4.67 -2.53
N ASN A 533 5.41 4.39 -2.07
CA ASN A 533 4.36 3.77 -2.88
C ASN A 533 4.09 4.59 -4.15
N LYS A 534 3.98 5.92 -4.01
CA LYS A 534 3.81 6.81 -5.16
C LYS A 534 4.96 6.70 -6.16
N ILE A 535 6.22 6.75 -5.70
CA ILE A 535 7.40 6.64 -6.56
C ILE A 535 7.43 5.30 -7.30
N LEU A 536 7.17 4.20 -6.58
CA LEU A 536 7.16 2.86 -7.16
C LEU A 536 6.05 2.68 -8.20
N ILE A 537 4.82 3.09 -7.87
CA ILE A 537 3.66 2.94 -8.75
C ILE A 537 3.85 3.79 -10.01
N ASP A 538 4.22 5.06 -9.88
CA ASP A 538 4.45 5.96 -11.02
C ASP A 538 5.53 5.42 -11.99
N TRP A 539 6.55 4.76 -11.46
CA TRP A 539 7.62 4.15 -12.26
C TRP A 539 7.17 2.83 -12.91
N LEU A 540 6.52 1.94 -12.16
CA LEU A 540 6.03 0.66 -12.64
C LEU A 540 4.98 0.83 -13.75
N GLU A 541 4.07 1.77 -13.60
CA GLU A 541 3.07 2.07 -14.63
C GLU A 541 3.72 2.46 -15.97
N LYS A 542 4.78 3.28 -15.95
CA LYS A 542 5.52 3.65 -17.17
C LYS A 542 6.11 2.44 -17.87
N ILE A 543 6.68 1.48 -17.11
CA ILE A 543 7.27 0.26 -17.65
C ILE A 543 6.22 -0.64 -18.29
N TYR A 544 5.10 -0.84 -17.61
CA TYR A 544 4.10 -1.80 -18.04
C TYR A 544 3.10 -1.24 -19.09
N LYS A 545 2.78 0.06 -19.07
CA LYS A 545 2.03 0.74 -20.13
C LYS A 545 2.78 0.75 -21.48
N ASN A 546 4.09 1.01 -21.48
CA ASN A 546 4.92 0.96 -22.69
C ASN A 546 5.02 -0.46 -23.27
N THR A 547 4.93 -1.50 -22.46
CA THR A 547 4.97 -2.89 -22.91
C THR A 547 3.68 -3.30 -23.63
N SER A 548 2.51 -2.82 -23.19
CA SER A 548 1.20 -3.08 -23.85
C SER A 548 1.11 -2.42 -25.22
N LEU A 549 1.63 -1.21 -25.37
CA LEU A 549 1.69 -0.50 -26.66
C LEU A 549 2.61 -1.19 -27.68
N GLN A 550 3.73 -1.78 -27.26
CA GLN A 550 4.63 -2.54 -28.13
C GLN A 550 4.04 -3.88 -28.56
N THR A 551 3.18 -4.49 -27.76
CA THR A 551 2.49 -5.75 -28.11
C THR A 551 1.39 -5.50 -29.13
N VAL A 552 0.65 -4.40 -29.02
CA VAL A 552 -0.38 -4.00 -30.00
C VAL A 552 0.23 -3.55 -31.33
N ALA A 553 1.42 -2.97 -31.33
CA ALA A 553 2.13 -2.58 -32.56
C ALA A 553 2.78 -3.78 -33.30
N LYS A 554 2.79 -4.98 -32.73
CA LYS A 554 3.31 -6.22 -33.33
C LYS A 554 2.21 -7.21 -33.74
N LEU A 555 0.95 -6.90 -33.46
CA LEU A 555 -0.24 -7.57 -33.99
C LEU A 555 -0.82 -6.77 -35.16
#